data_2d03735593b85b1c28b65d462ae293f6
#
_entry.id   2d03735593b85b1c28b65d462ae293f6
#
_cell.length_a   1.000
_cell.length_b   1.000
_cell.length_c   1.000
_cell.angle_alpha   90.00
_cell.angle_beta   90.00
_cell.angle_gamma   90.00
#
_symmetry.space_group_name_H-M   'P 1'
#
loop_
_entity.id
_entity.type
_entity.pdbx_description
1 polymer ?
#
loop_
_entity_poly.entity_id
_entity_poly.type
_entity_poly.pdbx_seq_one_letter_code
_entity_poly.pdbx_strand_id
1 'polypeptide(L)'
;MALYGVRKFVFNTLLNTGKAKIQEEEIDFETLADTYVQIACYINDYNKEASPEDFITERSISTIIASITLHISNVCYCTPCAAGKSTVAIDTNGELYACDCLVGEKEFTMGTLKGEYKIPSIHAFPKLAERKNETIQHCKTCIWRSLCIYKCAADTYFLYGDLYHPHSYCRFSQIILPRFMELLDSHRIEACLFPMC
;
A
#
# COMPACT_ATOMS: atom_id res chain seq x y z
N MET A 1 22.04 6.71 2.45
CA MET A 1 21.12 7.35 1.48
C MET A 1 21.31 8.85 1.43
N ALA A 2 21.21 9.57 2.53
CA ALA A 2 21.42 11.03 2.56
C ALA A 2 22.74 11.49 1.91
N LEU A 3 23.84 10.77 2.12
CA LEU A 3 25.15 11.03 1.51
C LEU A 3 25.13 11.02 -0.04
N TYR A 4 24.17 10.32 -0.66
CA TYR A 4 24.01 10.23 -2.11
C TYR A 4 22.88 11.12 -2.64
N GLY A 5 22.34 12.03 -1.82
CA GLY A 5 21.25 12.92 -2.21
C GLY A 5 19.87 12.26 -2.32
N VAL A 6 19.73 10.98 -1.92
CA VAL A 6 18.42 10.30 -1.91
C VAL A 6 17.62 10.78 -0.71
N ARG A 7 16.51 11.47 -0.97
CA ARG A 7 15.61 12.01 0.05
C ARG A 7 14.34 11.22 0.21
N LYS A 8 13.85 10.58 -0.86
CA LYS A 8 12.60 9.81 -0.87
C LYS A 8 12.85 8.40 -1.36
N PHE A 9 12.33 7.42 -0.66
CA PHE A 9 12.45 6.01 -1.02
C PHE A 9 11.21 5.24 -0.55
N VAL A 10 11.09 4.00 -1.01
CA VAL A 10 9.99 3.11 -0.64
C VAL A 10 10.49 1.68 -0.51
N PHE A 11 10.07 1.02 0.53
CA PHE A 11 10.13 -0.44 0.64
C PHE A 11 8.82 -1.01 0.09
N ASN A 12 8.89 -1.57 -1.11
CA ASN A 12 7.73 -2.25 -1.67
C ASN A 12 7.53 -3.59 -0.97
N THR A 13 6.30 -3.84 -0.55
CA THR A 13 5.90 -5.16 -0.08
C THR A 13 5.96 -6.16 -1.23
N LEU A 14 6.48 -7.35 -0.96
CA LEU A 14 6.46 -8.43 -1.93
C LEU A 14 5.02 -8.89 -2.16
N LEU A 15 4.53 -8.73 -3.37
CA LEU A 15 3.22 -9.25 -3.77
C LEU A 15 3.39 -10.66 -4.36
N ASN A 16 2.44 -11.53 -4.08
CA ASN A 16 2.45 -12.92 -4.58
C ASN A 16 2.04 -12.99 -6.07
N THR A 17 2.78 -12.27 -6.94
CA THR A 17 2.52 -12.15 -8.38
C THR A 17 3.74 -12.55 -9.21
N GLY A 18 3.54 -12.96 -10.45
CA GLY A 18 4.62 -13.28 -11.38
C GLY A 18 5.60 -14.31 -10.80
N LYS A 19 6.89 -14.02 -10.83
CA LYS A 19 7.95 -14.90 -10.31
C LYS A 19 7.91 -15.06 -8.78
N ALA A 20 7.35 -14.11 -8.05
CA ALA A 20 7.23 -14.17 -6.59
C ALA A 20 6.28 -15.29 -6.12
N LYS A 21 5.37 -15.77 -6.98
CA LYS A 21 4.51 -16.94 -6.68
C LYS A 21 5.29 -18.24 -6.41
N ILE A 22 6.55 -18.28 -6.80
CA ILE A 22 7.41 -19.47 -6.72
C ILE A 22 8.23 -19.46 -5.43
N GLN A 23 8.29 -18.33 -4.72
CA GLN A 23 9.07 -18.20 -3.49
C GLN A 23 8.18 -18.58 -2.31
N GLU A 24 8.45 -19.74 -1.71
CA GLU A 24 7.78 -20.25 -0.50
C GLU A 24 8.37 -19.64 0.79
N GLU A 25 9.10 -18.54 0.72
CA GLU A 25 9.68 -17.91 1.91
C GLU A 25 8.58 -17.27 2.75
N GLU A 26 8.43 -17.77 3.97
CA GLU A 26 7.52 -17.19 4.96
C GLU A 26 8.11 -15.88 5.49
N ILE A 27 7.35 -14.79 5.38
CA ILE A 27 7.77 -13.49 5.89
C ILE A 27 7.55 -13.46 7.40
N ASP A 28 8.63 -13.29 8.16
CA ASP A 28 8.54 -13.01 9.59
C ASP A 28 8.09 -11.55 9.82
N PHE A 29 6.81 -11.38 10.08
CA PHE A 29 6.20 -10.07 10.29
C PHE A 29 6.64 -9.39 11.59
N GLU A 30 7.10 -10.11 12.59
CA GLU A 30 7.64 -9.51 13.82
C GLU A 30 8.99 -8.85 13.51
N THR A 31 9.92 -9.58 12.88
CA THR A 31 11.20 -9.04 12.44
C THR A 31 11.04 -7.89 11.44
N LEU A 32 10.07 -7.98 10.53
CA LEU A 32 9.76 -6.91 9.59
C LEU A 32 9.28 -5.65 10.34
N ALA A 33 8.40 -5.81 11.33
CA ALA A 33 7.89 -4.70 12.13
C ALA A 33 8.99 -4.05 12.97
N ASP A 34 9.89 -4.83 13.57
CA ASP A 34 11.07 -4.32 14.27
C ASP A 34 11.95 -3.47 13.36
N THR A 35 12.16 -3.94 12.13
CA THR A 35 12.90 -3.20 11.10
C THR A 35 12.24 -1.87 10.77
N TYR A 36 10.92 -1.85 10.57
CA TYR A 36 10.17 -0.61 10.32
C TYR A 36 10.26 0.38 11.47
N VAL A 37 10.17 -0.10 12.72
CA VAL A 37 10.34 0.72 13.93
C VAL A 37 11.75 1.33 13.97
N GLN A 38 12.79 0.55 13.74
CA GLN A 38 14.18 1.04 13.72
C GLN A 38 14.39 2.11 12.65
N ILE A 39 13.87 1.88 11.43
CA ILE A 39 13.96 2.85 10.34
C ILE A 39 13.18 4.13 10.68
N ALA A 40 11.99 4.03 11.25
CA ALA A 40 11.21 5.20 11.66
C ALA A 40 11.96 6.02 12.72
N CYS A 41 12.53 5.37 13.72
CA CYS A 41 13.36 6.06 14.72
C CYS A 41 14.58 6.75 14.09
N TYR A 42 15.27 6.09 13.17
CA TYR A 42 16.40 6.67 12.45
C TYR A 42 16.00 7.88 11.61
N ILE A 43 14.89 7.79 10.86
CA ILE A 43 14.37 8.90 10.06
C ILE A 43 13.99 10.08 10.95
N ASN A 44 13.32 9.82 12.08
CA ASN A 44 12.96 10.84 13.05
C ASN A 44 14.19 11.57 13.58
N ASP A 45 15.19 10.84 14.03
CA ASP A 45 16.40 11.42 14.62
C ASP A 45 17.20 12.21 13.57
N TYR A 46 17.29 11.71 12.33
CA TYR A 46 17.90 12.45 11.23
C TYR A 46 17.15 13.73 10.90
N ASN A 47 15.83 13.67 10.73
CA ASN A 47 15.01 14.79 10.31
C ASN A 47 14.91 15.88 11.40
N LYS A 48 15.10 15.56 12.68
CA LYS A 48 15.20 16.56 13.76
C LYS A 48 16.36 17.53 13.58
N GLU A 49 17.45 17.06 13.02
CA GLU A 49 18.67 17.86 12.81
C GLU A 49 18.76 18.46 11.39
N ALA A 50 17.92 17.98 10.47
CA ALA A 50 17.93 18.39 9.07
C ALA A 50 16.99 19.57 8.82
N SER A 51 17.28 20.38 7.79
CA SER A 51 16.32 21.35 7.27
C SER A 51 15.18 20.64 6.53
N PRO A 52 13.95 21.20 6.45
CA PRO A 52 12.81 20.54 5.82
C PRO A 52 13.04 20.07 4.37
N GLU A 53 13.85 20.79 3.59
CA GLU A 53 14.26 20.43 2.23
C GLU A 53 15.18 19.21 2.17
N ASP A 54 15.84 18.90 3.28
CA ASP A 54 16.77 17.78 3.42
C ASP A 54 16.16 16.56 4.11
N PHE A 55 14.90 16.63 4.49
CA PHE A 55 14.21 15.51 5.13
C PHE A 55 14.29 14.25 4.27
N ILE A 56 14.61 13.13 4.90
CA ILE A 56 14.49 11.81 4.30
C ILE A 56 13.12 11.22 4.67
N THR A 57 12.50 10.55 3.72
CA THR A 57 11.19 9.93 3.93
C THR A 57 11.15 8.53 3.34
N GLU A 58 10.57 7.60 4.07
CA GLU A 58 10.13 6.31 3.58
C GLU A 58 8.61 6.35 3.43
N ARG A 59 8.14 6.08 2.21
CA ARG A 59 6.74 6.27 1.82
C ARG A 59 5.74 5.47 2.67
N SER A 60 6.05 4.21 2.95
CA SER A 60 5.12 3.34 3.69
C SER A 60 5.03 3.76 5.15
N ILE A 61 6.15 4.13 5.78
CA ILE A 61 6.21 4.65 7.15
C ILE A 61 5.42 5.96 7.25
N SER A 62 5.69 6.92 6.34
CA SER A 62 4.94 8.19 6.31
C SER A 62 3.44 7.96 6.13
N THR A 63 3.04 6.98 5.30
CA THR A 63 1.63 6.64 5.10
C THR A 63 1.00 6.01 6.34
N ILE A 64 1.72 5.13 7.07
CA ILE A 64 1.24 4.55 8.33
C ILE A 64 1.01 5.68 9.35
N ILE A 65 1.99 6.56 9.54
CA ILE A 65 1.90 7.69 10.47
C ILE A 65 0.73 8.61 10.09
N ALA A 66 0.60 8.97 8.81
CA ALA A 66 -0.50 9.80 8.33
C ALA A 66 -1.87 9.12 8.50
N SER A 67 -1.97 7.80 8.35
CA SER A 67 -3.21 7.07 8.61
C SER A 67 -3.62 7.13 10.08
N ILE A 68 -2.65 7.08 11.01
CA ILE A 68 -2.89 7.17 12.45
C ILE A 68 -3.26 8.60 12.86
N THR A 69 -2.53 9.61 12.37
CA THR A 69 -2.64 10.99 12.87
C THR A 69 -3.65 11.84 12.11
N LEU A 70 -3.82 11.61 10.81
CA LEU A 70 -4.65 12.42 9.92
C LEU A 70 -5.83 11.66 9.30
N HIS A 71 -5.93 10.36 9.54
CA HIS A 71 -6.94 9.46 8.93
C HIS A 71 -6.99 9.51 7.40
N ILE A 72 -5.85 9.76 6.76
CA ILE A 72 -5.73 9.82 5.30
C ILE A 72 -4.91 8.64 4.75
N SER A 73 -5.22 8.26 3.52
CA SER A 73 -4.52 7.19 2.80
C SER A 73 -4.24 7.61 1.36
N ASN A 74 -3.15 7.08 0.80
CA ASN A 74 -2.76 7.29 -0.60
C ASN A 74 -3.60 6.45 -1.56
N VAL A 75 -3.50 6.76 -2.86
CA VAL A 75 -4.26 6.11 -3.95
C VAL A 75 -4.20 4.58 -3.91
N CYS A 76 -3.02 3.99 -3.68
CA CYS A 76 -2.86 2.54 -3.60
C CYS A 76 -3.30 1.92 -2.27
N TYR A 77 -3.63 2.74 -1.27
CA TYR A 77 -4.01 2.31 0.08
C TYR A 77 -5.47 2.67 0.42
N CYS A 78 -6.26 3.04 -0.59
CA CYS A 78 -7.66 3.44 -0.41
C CYS A 78 -8.64 2.30 -0.69
N THR A 79 -9.86 2.45 -0.18
CA THR A 79 -11.04 1.67 -0.56
C THR A 79 -12.19 2.62 -0.92
N PRO A 80 -12.91 2.38 -2.02
CA PRO A 80 -12.68 1.35 -3.03
C PRO A 80 -11.37 1.56 -3.80
N CYS A 81 -10.87 0.46 -4.42
CA CYS A 81 -9.63 0.45 -5.17
C CYS A 81 -9.67 1.45 -6.33
N ALA A 82 -8.53 2.09 -6.62
CA ALA A 82 -8.38 3.05 -7.72
C ALA A 82 -8.28 2.38 -9.11
N ALA A 83 -8.07 1.07 -9.16
CA ALA A 83 -7.90 0.31 -10.39
C ALA A 83 -9.11 0.45 -11.33
N GLY A 84 -8.85 0.82 -12.58
CA GLY A 84 -9.87 1.07 -13.60
C GLY A 84 -10.77 2.30 -13.35
N LYS A 85 -10.58 2.99 -12.21
CA LYS A 85 -11.29 4.23 -11.87
C LYS A 85 -10.44 5.46 -12.14
N SER A 86 -9.26 5.52 -11.54
CA SER A 86 -8.30 6.62 -11.64
C SER A 86 -6.88 6.16 -11.97
N THR A 87 -6.66 4.86 -12.06
CA THR A 87 -5.41 4.24 -12.54
C THR A 87 -5.70 3.33 -13.72
N VAL A 88 -4.82 3.38 -14.71
CA VAL A 88 -4.80 2.51 -15.89
C VAL A 88 -3.36 2.16 -16.18
N ALA A 89 -3.09 0.92 -16.50
CA ALA A 89 -1.78 0.47 -16.99
C ALA A 89 -1.85 0.17 -18.48
N ILE A 90 -0.73 0.37 -19.17
CA ILE A 90 -0.56 0.08 -20.58
C ILE A 90 0.58 -0.94 -20.69
N ASP A 91 0.28 -2.08 -21.25
CA ASP A 91 1.25 -3.12 -21.55
C ASP A 91 2.07 -2.76 -22.80
N THR A 92 3.19 -3.45 -23.01
CA THR A 92 4.09 -3.27 -24.17
C THR A 92 3.42 -3.51 -25.51
N ASN A 93 2.34 -4.30 -25.57
CA ASN A 93 1.54 -4.55 -26.76
C ASN A 93 0.45 -3.50 -27.01
N GLY A 94 0.31 -2.52 -26.11
CA GLY A 94 -0.73 -1.50 -26.16
C GLY A 94 -2.08 -1.96 -25.59
N GLU A 95 -2.12 -3.08 -24.89
CA GLU A 95 -3.28 -3.51 -24.11
C GLU A 95 -3.42 -2.67 -22.86
N LEU A 96 -4.66 -2.36 -22.49
CA LEU A 96 -5.01 -1.55 -21.33
C LEU A 96 -5.54 -2.42 -20.21
N TYR A 97 -5.07 -2.16 -18.99
CA TYR A 97 -5.47 -2.89 -17.78
C TYR A 97 -5.87 -1.91 -16.68
N ALA A 98 -6.69 -2.39 -15.74
CA ALA A 98 -7.20 -1.59 -14.63
C ALA A 98 -6.09 -1.01 -13.73
N CYS A 99 -4.95 -1.71 -13.61
CA CYS A 99 -3.82 -1.36 -12.74
C CYS A 99 -2.56 -2.09 -13.24
N ASP A 100 -1.38 -1.56 -12.92
CA ASP A 100 -0.07 -2.16 -13.21
C ASP A 100 0.09 -3.56 -12.60
N CYS A 101 -0.41 -3.76 -11.37
CA CYS A 101 -0.39 -5.07 -10.71
C CYS A 101 -1.31 -6.12 -11.39
N LEU A 102 -2.24 -5.71 -12.25
CA LEU A 102 -3.22 -6.58 -12.91
C LEU A 102 -2.93 -6.76 -14.41
N VAL A 103 -1.76 -6.32 -14.87
CA VAL A 103 -1.33 -6.52 -16.27
C VAL A 103 -1.25 -8.02 -16.58
N GLY A 104 -1.85 -8.43 -17.71
CA GLY A 104 -1.94 -9.82 -18.15
C GLY A 104 -3.19 -10.57 -17.66
N GLU A 105 -3.92 -10.04 -16.68
CA GLU A 105 -5.14 -10.66 -16.16
C GLU A 105 -6.35 -10.24 -17.02
N LYS A 106 -6.87 -11.17 -17.81
CA LYS A 106 -7.96 -10.92 -18.78
C LYS A 106 -9.23 -10.33 -18.17
N GLU A 107 -9.53 -10.67 -16.92
CA GLU A 107 -10.70 -10.16 -16.19
C GLU A 107 -10.61 -8.64 -15.98
N PHE A 108 -9.40 -8.08 -15.95
CA PHE A 108 -9.14 -6.67 -15.68
C PHE A 108 -8.68 -5.88 -16.90
N THR A 109 -8.84 -6.45 -18.11
CA THR A 109 -8.55 -5.72 -19.35
C THR A 109 -9.56 -4.60 -19.59
N MET A 110 -9.06 -3.48 -20.09
CA MET A 110 -9.83 -2.31 -20.50
C MET A 110 -9.89 -2.13 -22.01
N GLY A 111 -9.30 -3.04 -22.79
CA GLY A 111 -9.22 -2.94 -24.25
C GLY A 111 -7.81 -2.61 -24.74
N THR A 112 -7.70 -1.91 -25.86
CA THR A 112 -6.41 -1.59 -26.49
C THR A 112 -6.34 -0.13 -26.93
N LEU A 113 -5.13 0.45 -26.98
CA LEU A 113 -4.91 1.82 -27.47
C LEU A 113 -5.34 2.04 -28.93
N LYS A 114 -5.30 0.98 -29.76
CA LYS A 114 -5.64 1.04 -31.21
C LYS A 114 -7.05 0.56 -31.53
N GLY A 115 -7.83 0.22 -30.51
CA GLY A 115 -9.19 -0.32 -30.65
C GLY A 115 -10.17 0.26 -29.66
N GLU A 116 -11.21 -0.51 -29.38
CA GLU A 116 -12.16 -0.14 -28.34
C GLU A 116 -11.57 -0.33 -26.94
N TYR A 117 -11.85 0.60 -26.06
CA TYR A 117 -11.44 0.53 -24.66
C TYR A 117 -12.52 1.07 -23.73
N LYS A 118 -12.49 0.57 -22.48
CA LYS A 118 -13.36 1.06 -21.42
C LYS A 118 -12.83 2.41 -20.91
N ILE A 119 -13.72 3.39 -20.82
CA ILE A 119 -13.38 4.66 -20.17
C ILE A 119 -13.19 4.42 -18.67
N PRO A 120 -12.09 4.89 -18.05
CA PRO A 120 -11.87 4.76 -16.62
C PRO A 120 -13.04 5.36 -15.84
N SER A 121 -13.67 4.54 -15.00
CA SER A 121 -14.79 4.95 -14.16
C SER A 121 -14.98 3.96 -13.01
N ILE A 122 -15.73 4.37 -11.97
CA ILE A 122 -16.10 3.48 -10.87
C ILE A 122 -16.93 2.26 -11.36
N HIS A 123 -17.55 2.37 -12.51
CA HIS A 123 -18.40 1.31 -13.09
C HIS A 123 -17.62 0.38 -14.04
N ALA A 124 -16.37 0.69 -14.38
CA ALA A 124 -15.57 -0.15 -15.29
C ALA A 124 -15.37 -1.57 -14.73
N PHE A 125 -15.20 -1.67 -13.40
CA PHE A 125 -15.03 -2.94 -12.68
C PHE A 125 -15.88 -2.93 -11.41
N PRO A 126 -17.17 -3.33 -11.48
CA PRO A 126 -18.09 -3.31 -10.33
C PRO A 126 -17.56 -4.03 -9.09
N LYS A 127 -16.94 -5.20 -9.25
CA LYS A 127 -16.35 -5.95 -8.13
C LYS A 127 -15.25 -5.17 -7.40
N LEU A 128 -14.40 -4.42 -8.12
CA LEU A 128 -13.39 -3.56 -7.51
C LEU A 128 -14.02 -2.36 -6.79
N ALA A 129 -15.10 -1.80 -7.36
CA ALA A 129 -15.84 -0.70 -6.75
C ALA A 129 -16.58 -1.13 -5.47
N GLU A 130 -17.11 -2.34 -5.45
CA GLU A 130 -17.83 -2.92 -4.31
C GLU A 130 -16.88 -3.39 -3.19
N ARG A 131 -15.61 -3.65 -3.51
CA ARG A 131 -14.63 -4.10 -2.54
C ARG A 131 -14.29 -3.00 -1.54
N LYS A 132 -14.79 -3.13 -0.33
CA LYS A 132 -14.56 -2.23 0.81
C LYS A 132 -14.26 -3.06 2.05
N ASN A 133 -13.76 -2.42 3.09
CA ASN A 133 -13.52 -3.08 4.37
C ASN A 133 -14.78 -3.78 4.91
N GLU A 134 -15.96 -3.19 4.64
CA GLU A 134 -17.28 -3.69 5.05
C GLU A 134 -17.73 -4.92 4.23
N THR A 135 -17.21 -5.12 3.03
CA THR A 135 -17.54 -6.28 2.19
C THR A 135 -16.59 -7.46 2.39
N ILE A 136 -15.43 -7.23 3.02
CA ILE A 136 -14.47 -8.26 3.38
C ILE A 136 -14.79 -8.76 4.79
N GLN A 137 -15.25 -10.01 4.92
CA GLN A 137 -15.73 -10.56 6.21
C GLN A 137 -14.74 -10.39 7.35
N HIS A 138 -13.46 -10.67 7.11
CA HIS A 138 -12.40 -10.50 8.12
C HIS A 138 -12.22 -9.02 8.55
N CYS A 139 -12.40 -8.07 7.65
CA CYS A 139 -12.20 -6.65 7.93
C CYS A 139 -13.40 -6.00 8.65
N LYS A 140 -14.61 -6.58 8.55
CA LYS A 140 -15.82 -6.03 9.20
C LYS A 140 -15.66 -5.81 10.70
N THR A 141 -15.04 -6.75 11.37
CA THR A 141 -14.83 -6.74 12.84
C THR A 141 -13.44 -6.30 13.26
N CYS A 142 -12.56 -6.00 12.29
CA CYS A 142 -11.19 -5.59 12.57
C CYS A 142 -11.16 -4.19 13.18
N ILE A 143 -10.55 -4.04 14.35
CA ILE A 143 -10.39 -2.74 15.04
C ILE A 143 -9.47 -1.79 14.27
N TRP A 144 -8.55 -2.33 13.45
CA TRP A 144 -7.58 -1.58 12.67
C TRP A 144 -8.08 -1.17 11.28
N ARG A 145 -9.30 -1.55 10.88
CA ARG A 145 -9.80 -1.39 9.50
C ARG A 145 -9.72 0.03 8.95
N SER A 146 -9.92 1.05 9.80
CA SER A 146 -9.88 2.46 9.42
C SER A 146 -8.46 2.98 9.18
N LEU A 147 -7.48 2.43 9.91
CA LEU A 147 -6.07 2.82 9.86
C LEU A 147 -5.23 1.93 8.93
N CYS A 148 -5.73 0.75 8.59
CA CYS A 148 -5.01 -0.22 7.77
C CYS A 148 -4.73 0.34 6.38
N ILE A 149 -3.45 0.33 5.96
CA ILE A 149 -3.03 0.79 4.64
C ILE A 149 -2.91 -0.35 3.62
N TYR A 150 -2.92 -1.62 4.05
CA TYR A 150 -2.79 -2.79 3.18
C TYR A 150 -4.16 -3.19 2.63
N LYS A 151 -4.51 -2.62 1.47
CA LYS A 151 -5.85 -2.75 0.86
C LYS A 151 -5.81 -3.14 -0.62
N CYS A 152 -4.64 -3.55 -1.15
CA CYS A 152 -4.48 -3.88 -2.56
C CYS A 152 -5.40 -5.03 -2.98
N ALA A 153 -6.22 -4.79 -3.99
CA ALA A 153 -7.12 -5.79 -4.54
C ALA A 153 -6.38 -6.86 -5.36
N ALA A 154 -5.29 -6.47 -6.04
CA ALA A 154 -4.49 -7.39 -6.83
C ALA A 154 -3.81 -8.45 -5.95
N ASP A 155 -3.26 -8.06 -4.78
CA ASP A 155 -2.67 -9.02 -3.84
C ASP A 155 -3.68 -10.11 -3.45
N THR A 156 -4.88 -9.69 -3.08
CA THR A 156 -5.96 -10.60 -2.69
C THR A 156 -6.36 -11.52 -3.84
N TYR A 157 -6.51 -10.95 -5.04
CA TYR A 157 -6.87 -11.70 -6.24
C TYR A 157 -5.84 -12.79 -6.58
N PHE A 158 -4.55 -12.44 -6.56
CA PHE A 158 -3.50 -13.41 -6.87
C PHE A 158 -3.32 -14.49 -5.81
N LEU A 159 -3.59 -14.17 -4.55
CA LEU A 159 -3.44 -15.13 -3.46
C LEU A 159 -4.64 -16.08 -3.33
N TYR A 160 -5.86 -15.59 -3.54
CA TYR A 160 -7.08 -16.34 -3.25
C TYR A 160 -7.98 -16.60 -4.48
N GLY A 161 -7.69 -16.02 -5.63
CA GLY A 161 -8.54 -16.11 -6.83
C GLY A 161 -9.78 -15.23 -6.80
N ASP A 162 -9.96 -14.42 -5.73
CA ASP A 162 -11.06 -13.47 -5.61
C ASP A 162 -10.62 -12.17 -4.88
N LEU A 163 -11.56 -11.23 -4.71
CA LEU A 163 -11.27 -9.91 -4.17
C LEU A 163 -11.68 -9.72 -2.69
N TYR A 164 -12.34 -10.69 -2.08
CA TYR A 164 -13.04 -10.51 -0.79
C TYR A 164 -12.32 -11.12 0.41
N HIS A 165 -11.02 -11.36 0.28
CA HIS A 165 -10.13 -11.78 1.37
C HIS A 165 -9.29 -10.62 1.93
N PRO A 166 -8.71 -10.77 3.13
CA PRO A 166 -7.74 -9.81 3.63
C PRO A 166 -6.46 -9.84 2.80
N HIS A 167 -5.72 -8.74 2.81
CA HIS A 167 -4.39 -8.63 2.18
C HIS A 167 -3.39 -9.58 2.85
N SER A 168 -2.39 -10.07 2.11
CA SER A 168 -1.30 -10.92 2.63
C SER A 168 -0.60 -10.31 3.85
N TYR A 169 -0.44 -8.97 3.89
CA TYR A 169 0.13 -8.22 5.01
C TYR A 169 -0.89 -7.83 6.10
N CYS A 170 -2.04 -8.51 6.19
CA CYS A 170 -3.03 -8.27 7.24
C CYS A 170 -2.43 -8.45 8.64
N ARG A 171 -1.68 -9.52 8.87
CA ARG A 171 -1.01 -9.78 10.14
C ARG A 171 0.03 -8.71 10.46
N PHE A 172 0.81 -8.27 9.48
CA PHE A 172 1.76 -7.17 9.65
C PHE A 172 1.07 -5.88 10.12
N SER A 173 -0.10 -5.52 9.54
CA SER A 173 -0.85 -4.34 9.99
C SER A 173 -1.24 -4.42 11.47
N GLN A 174 -1.63 -5.60 11.95
CA GLN A 174 -2.01 -5.82 13.35
C GLN A 174 -0.83 -5.68 14.32
N ILE A 175 0.39 -5.89 13.84
CA ILE A 175 1.63 -5.76 14.62
C ILE A 175 2.14 -4.31 14.57
N ILE A 176 2.22 -3.73 13.38
CA ILE A 176 2.91 -2.46 13.18
C ILE A 176 2.10 -1.25 13.67
N LEU A 177 0.77 -1.27 13.51
CA LEU A 177 -0.08 -0.14 13.91
C LEU A 177 0.00 0.17 15.42
N PRO A 178 -0.15 -0.80 16.35
CA PRO A 178 0.00 -0.51 17.78
C PRO A 178 1.42 -0.04 18.13
N ARG A 179 2.47 -0.56 17.50
CA ARG A 179 3.85 -0.13 17.74
C ARG A 179 4.07 1.33 17.34
N PHE A 180 3.53 1.75 16.20
CA PHE A 180 3.63 3.14 15.76
C PHE A 180 2.80 4.08 16.61
N MET A 181 1.62 3.64 17.10
CA MET A 181 0.84 4.41 18.04
C MET A 181 1.60 4.64 19.35
N GLU A 182 2.26 3.61 19.89
CA GLU A 182 3.12 3.72 21.08
C GLU A 182 4.29 4.68 20.87
N LEU A 183 4.97 4.60 19.70
CA LEU A 183 6.07 5.52 19.37
C LEU A 183 5.63 6.98 19.30
N LEU A 184 4.43 7.23 18.76
CA LEU A 184 3.84 8.57 18.68
C LEU A 184 3.39 9.07 20.04
N ASP A 185 2.72 8.24 20.84
CA ASP A 185 2.23 8.59 22.18
C ASP A 185 3.38 8.87 23.17
N SER A 186 4.44 8.08 23.10
CA SER A 186 5.65 8.27 23.90
C SER A 186 6.57 9.39 23.38
N HIS A 187 6.20 10.10 22.33
CA HIS A 187 7.03 11.13 21.66
C HIS A 187 8.40 10.62 21.21
N ARG A 188 8.55 9.31 21.01
CA ARG A 188 9.80 8.73 20.43
C ARG A 188 9.95 9.11 18.96
N ILE A 189 8.83 9.26 18.24
CA ILE A 189 8.78 9.84 16.90
C ILE A 189 7.75 10.98 16.85
N GLU A 190 7.97 11.94 15.96
CA GLU A 190 7.11 13.11 15.78
C GLU A 190 6.52 13.12 14.37
N ALA A 191 5.19 13.13 14.28
CA ALA A 191 4.48 13.00 12.99
C ALA A 191 4.86 14.07 11.96
N CYS A 192 5.19 15.30 12.39
CA CYS A 192 5.60 16.40 11.51
C CYS A 192 6.93 16.15 10.78
N LEU A 193 7.75 15.21 11.27
CA LEU A 193 9.02 14.81 10.66
C LEU A 193 8.86 13.73 9.56
N PHE A 194 7.62 13.33 9.25
CA PHE A 194 7.28 12.31 8.24
C PHE A 194 6.29 12.89 7.22
N PRO A 195 6.72 13.86 6.39
CA PRO A 195 5.82 14.41 5.40
C PRO A 195 5.38 13.33 4.41
N MET A 196 4.12 13.43 3.96
CA MET A 196 3.64 12.55 2.90
C MET A 196 4.31 12.90 1.57
N CYS A 197 4.69 11.88 0.84
CA CYS A 197 5.31 12.02 -0.49
C CYS A 197 4.27 12.35 -1.57
#